data_e04a3f985d0dcc743d13dae1d2e32fd3
#
_entry.id   e04a3f985d0dcc743d13dae1d2e32fd3
#
_cell.length_a   1.000
_cell.length_b   1.000
_cell.length_c   1.000
_cell.angle_alpha   90.00
_cell.angle_beta   90.00
_cell.angle_gamma   90.00
#
_symmetry.space_group_name_H-M   'P 1'
#
loop_
_entity.id
_entity.type
_entity.pdbx_description
1 polymer ?
#
loop_
_entity_poly.entity_id
_entity_poly.type
_entity_poly.pdbx_seq_one_letter_code
_entity_poly.pdbx_strand_id
1 'polypeptide(L)'
;LGKEGYFAFNDGMTPENSCQCSACRRQYNPALPFEKQASGWAFRFVARYAEAIRAIWPDRRLATLAYQHYQAPPEGMRIPDNVDVTYVTKIVHYASDPDLFNQELEKVHAWSKLLNNKTERFGIWLNIVDPATYTSKVPFMYPNIFKRWLLATRDVTDSCFINGLNSRLNRSGEEGRLNAFSTYPMVWLQSRLLWNPEYSVDELLWDYIRNSFGPAADTMRRFHDLIISRWEGIPWSPETMDEIAFIHCVRYDEERVRELK
;
A
#
# COMPACT_ATOMS: atom_id res chain seq x y z
N LEU A 1 -7.78 15.78 23.69
CA LEU A 1 -8.34 14.84 22.71
C LEU A 1 -8.32 15.51 21.36
N GLY A 2 -7.71 14.86 20.35
CA GLY A 2 -7.62 15.41 18.99
C GLY A 2 -9.00 15.75 18.41
N LYS A 3 -9.02 16.63 17.41
CA LYS A 3 -10.24 17.05 16.72
C LYS A 3 -10.71 16.02 15.68
N GLU A 4 -9.93 14.95 15.48
CA GLU A 4 -10.16 13.92 14.48
C GLU A 4 -10.59 12.62 15.12
N GLY A 5 -11.49 11.90 14.47
CA GLY A 5 -11.88 10.55 14.81
C GLY A 5 -11.55 9.63 13.65
N TYR A 6 -10.95 8.48 13.94
CA TYR A 6 -10.67 7.47 12.94
C TYR A 6 -11.76 6.42 12.92
N PHE A 7 -12.26 6.12 11.72
CA PHE A 7 -13.20 5.05 11.49
C PHE A 7 -12.77 4.24 10.26
N ALA A 8 -12.56 2.94 10.45
CA ALA A 8 -12.27 2.03 9.36
C ALA A 8 -13.17 0.79 9.45
N PHE A 9 -13.58 0.28 8.31
CA PHE A 9 -14.13 -1.06 8.23
C PHE A 9 -12.97 -2.04 8.39
N ASN A 10 -13.18 -3.11 9.16
CA ASN A 10 -12.18 -4.15 9.33
C ASN A 10 -12.01 -4.97 8.04
N ASP A 11 -10.91 -5.70 7.99
CA ASP A 11 -10.68 -6.75 7.01
C ASP A 11 -11.88 -7.71 6.96
N GLY A 12 -12.25 -8.17 5.79
CA GLY A 12 -13.25 -9.20 5.66
C GLY A 12 -14.64 -8.76 5.24
N MET A 13 -14.81 -7.56 4.67
CA MET A 13 -16.01 -7.27 3.91
C MET A 13 -15.98 -8.07 2.60
N THR A 14 -16.47 -9.30 2.65
CA THR A 14 -16.65 -10.19 1.50
C THR A 14 -18.16 -10.36 1.22
N PRO A 15 -18.56 -10.88 0.04
CA PRO A 15 -19.96 -11.21 -0.21
C PRO A 15 -20.56 -12.06 0.90
N GLU A 16 -19.81 -13.05 1.41
CA GLU A 16 -20.26 -13.99 2.44
C GLU A 16 -20.39 -13.33 3.80
N ASN A 17 -19.51 -12.39 4.13
CA ASN A 17 -19.47 -11.68 5.42
C ASN A 17 -20.31 -10.39 5.43
N SER A 18 -20.87 -9.99 4.27
CA SER A 18 -21.73 -8.83 4.21
C SER A 18 -23.11 -9.12 4.81
N CYS A 19 -23.83 -8.07 5.23
CA CYS A 19 -25.16 -8.21 5.81
C CYS A 19 -26.15 -8.86 4.84
N GLN A 20 -26.72 -9.99 5.24
CA GLN A 20 -27.68 -10.77 4.44
C GLN A 20 -29.16 -10.47 4.77
N CYS A 21 -29.47 -9.44 5.57
CA CYS A 21 -30.85 -9.08 5.86
C CYS A 21 -31.60 -8.62 4.60
N SER A 22 -32.95 -8.70 4.62
CA SER A 22 -33.76 -8.35 3.47
C SER A 22 -33.56 -6.93 2.95
N ALA A 23 -33.24 -5.97 3.83
CA ALA A 23 -32.97 -4.58 3.44
C ALA A 23 -31.66 -4.46 2.66
N CYS A 24 -30.59 -5.12 3.10
CA CYS A 24 -29.29 -5.12 2.41
C CYS A 24 -29.35 -5.91 1.09
N ARG A 25 -30.01 -7.07 1.10
CA ARG A 25 -30.19 -7.88 -0.13
C ARG A 25 -30.95 -7.13 -1.23
N ARG A 26 -31.91 -6.28 -0.90
CA ARG A 26 -32.59 -5.44 -1.89
C ARG A 26 -31.69 -4.39 -2.54
N GLN A 27 -30.58 -4.05 -1.91
CA GLN A 27 -29.58 -3.11 -2.46
C GLN A 27 -28.48 -3.81 -3.25
N TYR A 28 -28.44 -5.13 -3.19
CA TYR A 28 -27.46 -5.93 -3.93
C TYR A 28 -27.90 -6.10 -5.38
N ASN A 29 -27.02 -5.74 -6.30
CA ASN A 29 -27.22 -5.97 -7.71
C ASN A 29 -26.25 -7.08 -8.19
N PRO A 30 -26.74 -8.31 -8.45
CA PRO A 30 -25.90 -9.43 -8.86
C PRO A 30 -25.23 -9.23 -10.23
N ALA A 31 -25.66 -8.24 -11.02
CA ALA A 31 -25.05 -7.88 -12.30
C ALA A 31 -23.77 -7.01 -12.14
N LEU A 32 -23.48 -6.52 -10.94
CA LEU A 32 -22.32 -5.69 -10.68
C LEU A 32 -21.27 -6.45 -9.84
N PRO A 33 -19.97 -6.24 -10.08
CA PRO A 33 -18.92 -6.74 -9.21
C PRO A 33 -19.14 -6.30 -7.76
N PHE A 34 -18.79 -7.18 -6.82
CA PHE A 34 -18.98 -6.91 -5.39
C PHE A 34 -18.26 -5.64 -4.95
N GLU A 35 -17.05 -5.40 -5.42
CA GLU A 35 -16.22 -4.25 -5.09
C GLU A 35 -16.89 -2.92 -5.42
N LYS A 36 -17.58 -2.85 -6.57
CA LYS A 36 -18.34 -1.64 -6.96
C LYS A 36 -19.48 -1.33 -6.00
N GLN A 37 -20.09 -2.36 -5.43
CA GLN A 37 -21.21 -2.24 -4.50
C GLN A 37 -20.73 -2.00 -3.07
N ALA A 38 -19.68 -2.71 -2.64
CA ALA A 38 -19.12 -2.60 -1.31
C ALA A 38 -18.65 -1.17 -1.01
N SER A 39 -18.01 -0.51 -1.96
CA SER A 39 -17.60 0.89 -1.83
C SER A 39 -18.82 1.81 -1.61
N GLY A 40 -19.86 1.66 -2.42
CA GLY A 40 -21.10 2.44 -2.24
C GLY A 40 -21.77 2.24 -0.87
N TRP A 41 -21.75 1.03 -0.32
CA TRP A 41 -22.29 0.76 1.02
C TRP A 41 -21.44 1.35 2.12
N ALA A 42 -20.13 1.11 2.06
CA ALA A 42 -19.19 1.60 3.05
C ALA A 42 -19.25 3.13 3.14
N PHE A 43 -19.14 3.81 2.01
CA PHE A 43 -19.09 5.27 2.01
C PHE A 43 -20.44 5.95 2.25
N ARG A 44 -21.58 5.31 1.96
CA ARG A 44 -22.88 5.81 2.45
C ARG A 44 -22.96 5.79 3.97
N PHE A 45 -22.46 4.74 4.61
CA PHE A 45 -22.41 4.69 6.07
C PHE A 45 -21.46 5.77 6.62
N VAL A 46 -20.25 5.88 6.08
CA VAL A 46 -19.26 6.91 6.46
C VAL A 46 -19.88 8.31 6.32
N ALA A 47 -20.55 8.61 5.20
CA ALA A 47 -21.15 9.91 4.97
C ALA A 47 -22.21 10.24 6.01
N ARG A 48 -23.13 9.32 6.30
CA ARG A 48 -24.17 9.52 7.34
C ARG A 48 -23.56 9.73 8.72
N TYR A 49 -22.53 8.98 9.06
CA TYR A 49 -21.82 9.11 10.33
C TYR A 49 -21.10 10.46 10.42
N ALA A 50 -20.42 10.89 9.36
CA ALA A 50 -19.77 12.19 9.29
C ALA A 50 -20.74 13.36 9.42
N GLU A 51 -21.91 13.27 8.79
CA GLU A 51 -22.98 14.27 8.92
C GLU A 51 -23.54 14.34 10.34
N ALA A 52 -23.76 13.20 10.98
CA ALA A 52 -24.18 13.16 12.38
C ALA A 52 -23.14 13.75 13.35
N ILE A 53 -21.86 13.46 13.13
CA ILE A 53 -20.76 14.07 13.90
C ILE A 53 -20.75 15.59 13.69
N ARG A 54 -20.84 16.06 12.46
CA ARG A 54 -20.83 17.49 12.13
C ARG A 54 -21.99 18.25 12.75
N ALA A 55 -23.14 17.62 12.89
CA ALA A 55 -24.31 18.23 13.53
C ALA A 55 -24.08 18.52 15.03
N ILE A 56 -23.25 17.73 15.69
CA ILE A 56 -22.93 17.87 17.12
C ILE A 56 -21.62 18.66 17.32
N TRP A 57 -20.64 18.39 16.46
CA TRP A 57 -19.28 18.95 16.52
C TRP A 57 -18.86 19.45 15.12
N PRO A 58 -19.20 20.67 14.75
CA PRO A 58 -18.98 21.20 13.39
C PRO A 58 -17.52 21.16 12.91
N ASP A 59 -16.58 21.31 13.85
CA ASP A 59 -15.13 21.33 13.55
C ASP A 59 -14.47 19.93 13.53
N ARG A 60 -15.24 18.88 13.77
CA ARG A 60 -14.70 17.51 13.79
C ARG A 60 -14.63 16.93 12.40
N ARG A 61 -13.54 16.24 12.14
CA ARG A 61 -13.31 15.48 10.92
C ARG A 61 -13.36 13.98 11.22
N LEU A 62 -13.66 13.20 10.21
CA LEU A 62 -13.68 11.75 10.24
C LEU A 62 -12.67 11.23 9.23
N ALA A 63 -11.66 10.48 9.68
CA ALA A 63 -10.76 9.76 8.80
C ALA A 63 -11.25 8.34 8.56
N THR A 64 -11.17 7.86 7.33
CA THR A 64 -11.55 6.52 6.94
C THR A 64 -10.59 5.92 5.91
N LEU A 65 -10.64 4.61 5.74
CA LEU A 65 -9.88 3.92 4.71
C LEU A 65 -10.73 3.71 3.44
N ALA A 66 -10.04 3.71 2.29
CA ALA A 66 -10.48 3.07 1.07
C ALA A 66 -9.62 1.82 0.91
N TYR A 67 -10.18 0.64 1.22
CA TYR A 67 -9.39 -0.58 1.41
C TYR A 67 -10.10 -1.82 0.91
N GLN A 68 -9.36 -2.77 0.36
CA GLN A 68 -9.86 -4.05 -0.16
C GLN A 68 -11.10 -3.88 -1.07
N HIS A 69 -12.22 -4.54 -0.76
CA HIS A 69 -13.43 -4.51 -1.60
C HIS A 69 -14.13 -3.15 -1.65
N TYR A 70 -13.79 -2.21 -0.78
CA TYR A 70 -14.30 -0.82 -0.83
C TYR A 70 -13.18 0.20 -1.14
N GLN A 71 -12.11 -0.27 -1.80
CA GLN A 71 -10.98 0.56 -2.21
C GLN A 71 -11.35 1.55 -3.32
N ALA A 72 -12.18 1.11 -4.28
CA ALA A 72 -12.58 1.94 -5.40
C ALA A 72 -13.47 3.13 -4.95
N PRO A 73 -13.41 4.30 -5.61
CA PRO A 73 -14.31 5.39 -5.31
C PRO A 73 -15.77 4.98 -5.53
N PRO A 74 -16.70 5.36 -4.61
CA PRO A 74 -18.12 5.05 -4.80
C PRO A 74 -18.71 5.86 -5.93
N GLU A 75 -19.51 5.21 -6.77
CA GLU A 75 -20.21 5.87 -7.89
C GLU A 75 -21.45 6.65 -7.42
N GLY A 76 -21.70 7.82 -8.02
CA GLY A 76 -22.94 8.57 -7.85
C GLY A 76 -23.17 9.18 -6.47
N MET A 77 -22.13 9.33 -5.65
CA MET A 77 -22.26 9.96 -4.35
C MET A 77 -21.21 11.03 -4.09
N ARG A 78 -21.52 11.94 -3.20
CA ARG A 78 -20.59 12.95 -2.69
C ARG A 78 -20.05 12.51 -1.33
N ILE A 79 -18.75 12.70 -1.12
CA ILE A 79 -18.12 12.52 0.19
C ILE A 79 -18.22 13.85 0.98
N PRO A 80 -18.76 13.86 2.20
CA PRO A 80 -18.85 15.05 3.03
C PRO A 80 -17.51 15.73 3.25
N ASP A 81 -17.49 17.05 3.35
CA ASP A 81 -16.26 17.85 3.43
C ASP A 81 -15.47 17.60 4.74
N ASN A 82 -16.10 17.04 5.75
CA ASN A 82 -15.45 16.64 7.00
C ASN A 82 -14.98 15.16 7.01
N VAL A 83 -14.86 14.54 5.84
CA VAL A 83 -14.31 13.19 5.72
C VAL A 83 -12.97 13.26 5.02
N ASP A 84 -11.96 12.63 5.61
CA ASP A 84 -10.65 12.39 5.03
C ASP A 84 -10.52 10.92 4.66
N VAL A 85 -9.96 10.62 3.51
CA VAL A 85 -9.85 9.27 2.97
C VAL A 85 -8.40 8.88 2.83
N THR A 86 -8.03 7.74 3.39
CA THR A 86 -6.73 7.12 3.14
C THR A 86 -6.90 5.91 2.22
N TYR A 87 -6.33 6.03 1.03
CA TYR A 87 -6.32 4.97 0.04
C TYR A 87 -5.24 3.95 0.35
N VAL A 88 -5.63 2.71 0.57
CA VAL A 88 -4.70 1.64 0.92
C VAL A 88 -4.37 0.83 -0.32
N THR A 89 -3.10 0.75 -0.68
CA THR A 89 -2.64 0.01 -1.86
C THR A 89 -1.47 -0.90 -1.55
N LYS A 90 -1.35 -1.99 -2.32
CA LYS A 90 -0.20 -2.90 -2.37
C LYS A 90 0.61 -2.71 -3.65
N ILE A 91 0.54 -1.54 -4.27
CA ILE A 91 1.13 -1.27 -5.58
C ILE A 91 2.59 -1.71 -5.70
N VAL A 92 3.36 -1.60 -4.63
CA VAL A 92 4.78 -1.98 -4.61
C VAL A 92 5.04 -3.46 -4.90
N HIS A 93 4.03 -4.32 -4.76
CA HIS A 93 4.15 -5.76 -5.01
C HIS A 93 4.07 -6.09 -6.51
N TYR A 94 3.28 -5.34 -7.26
CA TYR A 94 3.00 -5.62 -8.68
C TYR A 94 3.25 -4.42 -9.63
N ALA A 95 3.84 -3.35 -9.14
CA ALA A 95 4.06 -2.13 -9.94
C ALA A 95 5.18 -2.26 -11.00
N SER A 96 5.84 -3.40 -11.10
CA SER A 96 6.64 -3.77 -12.27
C SER A 96 5.77 -4.07 -13.49
N ASP A 97 4.48 -4.37 -13.31
CA ASP A 97 3.49 -4.44 -14.37
C ASP A 97 2.95 -3.03 -14.66
N PRO A 98 3.14 -2.49 -15.89
CA PRO A 98 2.71 -1.13 -16.22
C PRO A 98 1.19 -0.96 -16.22
N ASP A 99 0.43 -1.99 -16.59
CA ASP A 99 -1.03 -1.91 -16.66
C ASP A 99 -1.63 -1.86 -15.26
N LEU A 100 -1.16 -2.70 -14.35
CA LEU A 100 -1.57 -2.66 -12.94
C LEU A 100 -1.17 -1.35 -12.26
N PHE A 101 0.02 -0.82 -12.56
CA PHE A 101 0.44 0.48 -12.06
C PHE A 101 -0.50 1.60 -12.51
N ASN A 102 -0.86 1.62 -13.79
CA ASN A 102 -1.76 2.63 -14.34
C ASN A 102 -3.19 2.50 -13.78
N GLN A 103 -3.71 1.28 -13.65
CA GLN A 103 -5.01 1.03 -13.02
C GLN A 103 -5.08 1.56 -11.57
N GLU A 104 -4.01 1.39 -10.80
CA GLU A 104 -3.95 1.95 -9.46
C GLU A 104 -3.89 3.48 -9.46
N LEU A 105 -3.14 4.08 -10.37
CA LEU A 105 -3.11 5.54 -10.53
C LEU A 105 -4.49 6.10 -10.92
N GLU A 106 -5.22 5.44 -11.81
CA GLU A 106 -6.58 5.84 -12.17
C GLU A 106 -7.52 5.88 -10.96
N LYS A 107 -7.43 4.89 -10.07
CA LYS A 107 -8.21 4.89 -8.81
C LYS A 107 -7.81 6.06 -7.89
N VAL A 108 -6.52 6.32 -7.76
CA VAL A 108 -6.00 7.44 -6.95
C VAL A 108 -6.51 8.78 -7.48
N HIS A 109 -6.42 9.01 -8.78
CA HIS A 109 -6.93 10.23 -9.42
C HIS A 109 -8.46 10.35 -9.31
N ALA A 110 -9.19 9.23 -9.43
CA ALA A 110 -10.63 9.23 -9.24
C ALA A 110 -11.03 9.60 -7.80
N TRP A 111 -10.29 9.13 -6.78
CA TRP A 111 -10.47 9.56 -5.41
C TRP A 111 -10.16 11.03 -5.20
N SER A 112 -9.03 11.53 -5.71
CA SER A 112 -8.67 12.94 -5.63
C SER A 112 -9.78 13.82 -6.21
N LYS A 113 -10.28 13.48 -7.40
CA LYS A 113 -11.40 14.18 -8.05
C LYS A 113 -12.67 14.14 -7.19
N LEU A 114 -13.01 13.00 -6.59
CA LEU A 114 -14.19 12.86 -5.72
C LEU A 114 -14.07 13.71 -4.46
N LEU A 115 -12.85 13.96 -3.99
CA LEU A 115 -12.53 14.82 -2.85
C LEU A 115 -12.28 16.29 -3.25
N ASN A 116 -12.67 16.67 -4.46
CA ASN A 116 -12.50 18.02 -5.03
C ASN A 116 -11.03 18.47 -5.16
N ASN A 117 -10.11 17.53 -5.43
CA ASN A 117 -8.67 17.73 -5.55
C ASN A 117 -8.04 18.41 -4.31
N LYS A 118 -8.59 18.13 -3.14
CA LYS A 118 -8.06 18.62 -1.86
C LYS A 118 -7.05 17.64 -1.31
N THR A 119 -5.77 17.91 -1.49
CA THR A 119 -4.66 17.04 -1.11
C THR A 119 -4.64 16.74 0.38
N GLU A 120 -5.02 17.73 1.21
CA GLU A 120 -5.11 17.62 2.67
C GLU A 120 -6.20 16.62 3.16
N ARG A 121 -7.10 16.22 2.27
CA ARG A 121 -8.18 15.27 2.55
C ARG A 121 -7.91 13.86 2.06
N PHE A 122 -6.80 13.68 1.35
CA PHE A 122 -6.49 12.42 0.70
C PHE A 122 -5.10 11.95 1.09
N GLY A 123 -5.04 10.81 1.77
CA GLY A 123 -3.80 10.15 2.13
C GLY A 123 -3.60 8.86 1.34
N ILE A 124 -2.37 8.43 1.22
CA ILE A 124 -2.02 7.12 0.66
C ILE A 124 -1.35 6.27 1.73
N TRP A 125 -1.87 5.06 1.92
CA TRP A 125 -1.24 4.04 2.73
C TRP A 125 -0.64 2.96 1.83
N LEU A 126 0.67 2.93 1.75
CA LEU A 126 1.37 1.81 1.16
C LEU A 126 1.37 0.64 2.15
N ASN A 127 0.45 -0.28 1.91
CA ASN A 127 0.35 -1.50 2.69
C ASN A 127 1.42 -2.47 2.22
N ILE A 128 2.64 -2.20 2.65
CA ILE A 128 3.76 -3.11 2.48
C ILE A 128 3.62 -4.14 3.56
N VAL A 129 2.95 -5.22 3.24
CA VAL A 129 2.87 -6.34 4.16
C VAL A 129 4.29 -6.81 4.38
N ASP A 130 4.68 -6.93 5.65
CA ASP A 130 5.99 -7.36 6.06
C ASP A 130 6.44 -8.59 5.25
N PRO A 131 7.50 -8.48 4.45
CA PRO A 131 8.02 -9.61 3.70
C PRO A 131 8.37 -10.80 4.59
N ALA A 132 8.75 -10.55 5.84
CA ALA A 132 9.00 -11.61 6.80
C ALA A 132 7.76 -12.47 7.06
N THR A 133 6.56 -11.91 6.90
CA THR A 133 5.29 -12.64 7.07
C THR A 133 4.90 -13.40 5.80
N TYR A 134 5.14 -12.81 4.62
CA TYR A 134 4.68 -13.37 3.34
C TYR A 134 5.81 -13.96 2.49
N THR A 135 7.01 -13.40 2.58
CA THR A 135 8.13 -13.82 1.73
C THR A 135 9.07 -14.82 2.39
N SER A 136 8.73 -15.35 3.56
CA SER A 136 9.56 -16.31 4.28
C SER A 136 11.01 -15.86 4.45
N LYS A 137 11.23 -14.57 4.71
CA LYS A 137 12.56 -13.94 4.93
C LYS A 137 13.39 -13.74 3.65
N VAL A 138 12.79 -13.77 2.48
CA VAL A 138 13.47 -13.45 1.22
C VAL A 138 13.76 -11.95 1.15
N PRO A 139 14.97 -11.52 0.74
CA PRO A 139 15.29 -10.12 0.54
C PRO A 139 14.36 -9.45 -0.47
N PHE A 140 13.93 -8.22 -0.21
CA PHE A 140 13.10 -7.47 -1.15
C PHE A 140 13.53 -6.01 -1.20
N MET A 141 13.60 -5.46 -2.41
CA MET A 141 13.89 -4.05 -2.63
C MET A 141 13.21 -3.55 -3.92
N TYR A 142 12.51 -2.42 -3.81
CA TYR A 142 11.79 -1.81 -4.93
C TYR A 142 11.89 -0.27 -4.91
N PRO A 143 13.09 0.29 -4.76
CA PRO A 143 13.25 1.72 -4.54
C PRO A 143 12.84 2.58 -5.75
N ASN A 144 13.03 2.08 -6.98
CA ASN A 144 12.65 2.82 -8.19
C ASN A 144 11.12 2.80 -8.41
N ILE A 145 10.47 1.66 -8.13
CA ILE A 145 9.00 1.57 -8.12
C ILE A 145 8.43 2.53 -7.08
N PHE A 146 9.00 2.55 -5.88
CA PHE A 146 8.57 3.43 -4.81
C PHE A 146 8.72 4.91 -5.19
N LYS A 147 9.88 5.30 -5.72
CA LYS A 147 10.13 6.66 -6.24
C LYS A 147 9.12 7.03 -7.33
N ARG A 148 8.92 6.15 -8.32
CA ARG A 148 7.96 6.36 -9.41
C ARG A 148 6.54 6.61 -8.88
N TRP A 149 6.13 5.84 -7.87
CA TRP A 149 4.82 6.02 -7.23
C TRP A 149 4.71 7.36 -6.54
N LEU A 150 5.69 7.76 -5.73
CA LEU A 150 5.70 9.06 -5.05
C LEU A 150 5.61 10.22 -6.04
N LEU A 151 6.40 10.18 -7.12
CA LEU A 151 6.37 11.20 -8.16
C LEU A 151 5.03 11.26 -8.89
N ALA A 152 4.41 10.12 -9.13
CA ALA A 152 3.12 10.04 -9.83
C ALA A 152 1.92 10.46 -8.95
N THR A 153 2.07 10.47 -7.63
CA THR A 153 0.97 10.79 -6.69
C THR A 153 1.16 12.09 -5.92
N ARG A 154 2.29 12.76 -6.03
CA ARG A 154 2.64 13.96 -5.24
C ARG A 154 1.67 15.13 -5.40
N ASP A 155 0.99 15.23 -6.55
CA ASP A 155 0.07 16.34 -6.85
C ASP A 155 -1.37 16.05 -6.38
N VAL A 156 -1.64 14.84 -5.88
CA VAL A 156 -2.99 14.43 -5.43
C VAL A 156 -3.07 14.17 -3.94
N THR A 157 -1.94 14.02 -3.26
CA THR A 157 -1.88 13.80 -1.81
C THR A 157 -0.66 14.49 -1.21
N ASP A 158 -0.79 15.00 0.00
CA ASP A 158 0.31 15.52 0.82
C ASP A 158 0.66 14.61 1.99
N SER A 159 0.06 13.43 2.06
CA SER A 159 0.35 12.44 3.08
C SER A 159 0.53 11.03 2.54
N CYS A 160 1.63 10.38 2.94
CA CYS A 160 1.89 8.99 2.66
C CYS A 160 2.25 8.25 3.95
N PHE A 161 1.52 7.18 4.24
CA PHE A 161 1.81 6.28 5.34
C PHE A 161 2.36 4.96 4.80
N ILE A 162 3.40 4.47 5.45
CA ILE A 162 3.95 3.14 5.19
C ILE A 162 3.82 2.35 6.47
N ASN A 163 3.14 1.21 6.44
CA ASN A 163 3.16 0.30 7.57
C ASN A 163 4.59 -0.23 7.69
N GLY A 164 5.29 0.31 8.67
CA GLY A 164 6.70 0.05 8.87
C GLY A 164 7.00 -1.41 9.16
N LEU A 165 8.28 -1.68 9.37
CA LEU A 165 8.80 -2.95 9.81
C LEU A 165 8.03 -3.40 11.05
N ASN A 166 7.05 -4.24 10.85
CA ASN A 166 6.35 -4.84 11.96
C ASN A 166 7.26 -5.92 12.53
N SER A 167 8.01 -5.58 13.58
CA SER A 167 8.61 -6.57 14.48
C SER A 167 7.47 -7.25 15.25
N ARG A 168 6.56 -7.94 14.54
CA ARG A 168 5.65 -8.83 15.23
C ARG A 168 6.52 -9.92 15.82
N LEU A 169 6.71 -9.85 17.10
CA LEU A 169 6.93 -11.01 17.94
C LEU A 169 5.94 -12.06 17.43
N ASN A 170 6.44 -13.10 16.80
CA ASN A 170 5.60 -14.23 16.46
C ASN A 170 4.82 -14.60 17.72
N ARG A 171 3.53 -14.91 17.57
CA ARG A 171 2.70 -15.43 18.66
C ARG A 171 3.30 -16.65 19.36
N SER A 172 4.31 -17.28 18.76
CA SER A 172 5.11 -18.39 19.31
C SER A 172 6.28 -17.94 20.20
N GLY A 173 6.48 -16.65 20.44
CA GLY A 173 7.60 -16.17 21.26
C GLY A 173 8.98 -16.30 20.59
N GLU A 174 9.07 -16.83 19.40
CA GLU A 174 10.27 -16.72 18.57
C GLU A 174 10.36 -15.29 18.06
N GLU A 175 11.39 -14.57 18.48
CA GLU A 175 11.74 -13.29 17.91
C GLU A 175 11.90 -13.48 16.41
N GLY A 176 10.91 -13.04 15.65
CA GLY A 176 11.05 -12.82 14.23
C GLY A 176 12.14 -11.76 14.06
N ARG A 177 13.39 -12.18 14.09
CA ARG A 177 14.51 -11.30 13.80
C ARG A 177 14.24 -10.77 12.40
N LEU A 178 13.81 -9.52 12.36
CA LEU A 178 13.85 -8.74 11.14
C LEU A 178 15.19 -9.06 10.51
N ASN A 179 15.15 -9.54 9.29
CA ASN A 179 16.39 -9.72 8.57
C ASN A 179 16.91 -8.31 8.25
N ALA A 180 17.57 -7.71 9.25
CA ALA A 180 18.08 -6.35 9.20
C ALA A 180 18.84 -6.12 7.87
N PHE A 181 19.53 -7.13 7.42
CA PHE A 181 20.30 -7.11 6.19
C PHE A 181 19.50 -6.87 4.92
N SER A 182 18.29 -7.43 4.82
CA SER A 182 17.49 -7.36 3.60
C SER A 182 16.46 -6.24 3.62
N THR A 183 16.13 -5.71 4.79
CA THR A 183 15.01 -4.79 4.95
C THR A 183 15.44 -3.36 5.29
N TYR A 184 16.49 -3.19 6.09
CA TYR A 184 16.98 -1.86 6.48
C TYR A 184 17.37 -0.96 5.29
N PRO A 185 18.04 -1.44 4.23
CA PRO A 185 18.34 -0.59 3.08
C PRO A 185 17.08 0.00 2.46
N MET A 186 16.02 -0.81 2.33
CA MET A 186 14.76 -0.34 1.75
C MET A 186 14.08 0.70 2.63
N VAL A 187 14.05 0.49 3.97
CA VAL A 187 13.47 1.46 4.91
C VAL A 187 14.22 2.79 4.88
N TRP A 188 15.54 2.72 4.83
CA TRP A 188 16.37 3.93 4.74
C TRP A 188 16.08 4.68 3.43
N LEU A 189 16.03 3.98 2.29
CA LEU A 189 15.67 4.58 1.00
C LEU A 189 14.27 5.19 1.02
N GLN A 190 13.28 4.47 1.58
CA GLN A 190 11.92 4.97 1.71
C GLN A 190 11.86 6.26 2.53
N SER A 191 12.55 6.31 3.66
CA SER A 191 12.55 7.50 4.51
C SER A 191 13.16 8.73 3.79
N ARG A 192 14.22 8.52 3.00
CA ARG A 192 14.85 9.59 2.22
C ARG A 192 13.98 10.05 1.05
N LEU A 193 13.37 9.12 0.34
CA LEU A 193 12.49 9.40 -0.80
C LEU A 193 11.15 10.02 -0.37
N LEU A 194 10.62 9.65 0.81
CA LEU A 194 9.45 10.35 1.38
C LEU A 194 9.75 11.81 1.71
N TRP A 195 10.98 12.09 2.15
CA TRP A 195 11.41 13.47 2.41
C TRP A 195 11.58 14.26 1.11
N ASN A 196 12.22 13.66 0.11
CA ASN A 196 12.39 14.27 -1.20
C ASN A 196 12.46 13.19 -2.31
N PRO A 197 11.37 13.00 -3.08
CA PRO A 197 11.31 11.99 -4.12
C PRO A 197 12.19 12.30 -5.34
N GLU A 198 12.78 13.49 -5.43
CA GLU A 198 13.72 13.83 -6.52
C GLU A 198 15.14 13.25 -6.29
N TYR A 199 15.46 12.81 -5.09
CA TYR A 199 16.77 12.20 -4.84
C TYR A 199 17.05 11.01 -5.77
N SER A 200 18.30 10.86 -6.16
CA SER A 200 18.77 9.70 -6.91
C SER A 200 18.76 8.44 -6.04
N VAL A 201 18.02 7.43 -6.47
CA VAL A 201 18.03 6.12 -5.80
C VAL A 201 19.42 5.53 -5.77
N ASP A 202 20.16 5.67 -6.88
CA ASP A 202 21.52 5.14 -7.01
C ASP A 202 22.49 5.78 -6.00
N GLU A 203 22.47 7.11 -5.90
CA GLU A 203 23.32 7.84 -4.95
C GLU A 203 22.97 7.52 -3.50
N LEU A 204 21.67 7.47 -3.19
CA LEU A 204 21.20 7.09 -1.87
C LEU A 204 21.64 5.66 -1.51
N LEU A 205 21.46 4.70 -2.41
CA LEU A 205 21.87 3.31 -2.17
C LEU A 205 23.38 3.21 -1.97
N TRP A 206 24.18 3.93 -2.76
CA TRP A 206 25.63 3.98 -2.59
C TRP A 206 26.02 4.57 -1.25
N ASP A 207 25.38 5.65 -0.84
CA ASP A 207 25.65 6.28 0.46
C ASP A 207 25.40 5.30 1.61
N TYR A 208 24.25 4.63 1.56
CA TYR A 208 23.91 3.58 2.54
C TYR A 208 24.97 2.46 2.58
N ILE A 209 25.30 1.91 1.41
CA ILE A 209 26.19 0.76 1.30
C ILE A 209 27.61 1.09 1.78
N ARG A 210 28.17 2.22 1.35
CA ARG A 210 29.52 2.63 1.76
C ARG A 210 29.64 2.81 3.26
N ASN A 211 28.64 3.47 3.85
CA ASN A 211 28.64 3.72 5.29
C ASN A 211 28.37 2.47 6.13
N SER A 212 27.63 1.49 5.60
CA SER A 212 27.27 0.27 6.33
C SER A 212 28.27 -0.87 6.17
N PHE A 213 28.93 -0.98 5.02
CA PHE A 213 29.74 -2.17 4.66
C PHE A 213 31.23 -1.88 4.40
N GLY A 214 31.64 -0.61 4.39
CA GLY A 214 33.06 -0.25 4.25
C GLY A 214 33.77 -0.97 3.12
N PRO A 215 34.83 -1.76 3.38
CA PRO A 215 35.61 -2.46 2.34
C PRO A 215 34.81 -3.46 1.50
N ALA A 216 33.66 -3.94 2.00
CA ALA A 216 32.77 -4.85 1.27
C ALA A 216 31.73 -4.11 0.39
N ALA A 217 31.81 -2.77 0.29
CA ALA A 217 30.80 -1.97 -0.37
C ALA A 217 30.49 -2.41 -1.82
N ASP A 218 31.52 -2.65 -2.63
CA ASP A 218 31.34 -3.06 -4.03
C ASP A 218 30.61 -4.41 -4.17
N THR A 219 30.92 -5.35 -3.29
CA THR A 219 30.26 -6.66 -3.29
C THR A 219 28.81 -6.52 -2.83
N MET A 220 28.56 -5.73 -1.79
CA MET A 220 27.23 -5.46 -1.28
C MET A 220 26.39 -4.65 -2.28
N ARG A 221 27.02 -3.78 -3.06
CA ARG A 221 26.32 -3.08 -4.12
C ARG A 221 25.80 -4.05 -5.17
N ARG A 222 26.61 -4.96 -5.67
CA ARG A 222 26.17 -5.99 -6.64
C ARG A 222 25.04 -6.86 -6.08
N PHE A 223 25.12 -7.23 -4.80
CA PHE A 223 24.08 -7.98 -4.12
C PHE A 223 22.75 -7.23 -4.10
N HIS A 224 22.75 -5.94 -3.73
CA HIS A 224 21.51 -5.14 -3.69
C HIS A 224 20.97 -4.86 -5.10
N ASP A 225 21.83 -4.60 -6.08
CA ASP A 225 21.41 -4.43 -7.47
C ASP A 225 20.70 -5.68 -8.00
N LEU A 226 21.19 -6.86 -7.65
CA LEU A 226 20.56 -8.12 -8.03
C LEU A 226 19.18 -8.29 -7.37
N ILE A 227 19.05 -7.96 -6.09
CA ILE A 227 17.74 -7.98 -5.40
C ILE A 227 16.76 -7.01 -6.07
N ILE A 228 17.19 -5.76 -6.33
CA ILE A 228 16.36 -4.75 -6.99
C ILE A 228 15.93 -5.26 -8.37
N SER A 229 16.85 -5.78 -9.16
CA SER A 229 16.53 -6.31 -10.50
C SER A 229 15.51 -7.45 -10.46
N ARG A 230 15.54 -8.30 -9.44
CA ARG A 230 14.58 -9.38 -9.26
C ARG A 230 13.19 -8.87 -8.87
N TRP A 231 13.12 -7.83 -8.06
CA TRP A 231 11.83 -7.26 -7.64
C TRP A 231 11.20 -6.38 -8.71
N GLU A 232 11.98 -5.53 -9.33
CA GLU A 232 11.48 -4.52 -10.25
C GLU A 232 11.44 -4.98 -11.71
N GLY A 233 12.26 -5.96 -12.05
CA GLY A 233 12.43 -6.43 -13.44
C GLY A 233 11.49 -7.58 -13.83
N ILE A 234 10.80 -8.22 -12.90
CA ILE A 234 9.92 -9.36 -13.19
C ILE A 234 8.47 -8.96 -12.92
N PRO A 235 7.64 -8.79 -13.96
CA PRO A 235 6.22 -8.49 -13.82
C PRO A 235 5.49 -9.61 -13.07
N TRP A 236 4.61 -9.22 -12.17
CA TRP A 236 3.71 -10.14 -11.48
C TRP A 236 2.27 -9.70 -11.69
N SER A 237 1.39 -10.67 -11.93
CA SER A 237 -0.05 -10.47 -11.96
C SER A 237 -0.73 -11.42 -10.98
N PRO A 238 -1.65 -10.93 -10.14
CA PRO A 238 -2.43 -11.76 -9.22
C PRO A 238 -3.33 -12.78 -9.94
N GLU A 239 -3.59 -12.57 -11.23
CA GLU A 239 -4.39 -13.50 -12.05
C GLU A 239 -3.62 -14.74 -12.48
N THR A 240 -2.29 -14.67 -12.48
CA THR A 240 -1.43 -15.75 -12.98
C THR A 240 -0.89 -16.64 -11.89
N MET A 241 -0.65 -16.11 -10.71
CA MET A 241 -0.06 -16.84 -9.59
C MET A 241 -0.29 -16.07 -8.29
N ASP A 242 -0.51 -16.75 -7.18
CA ASP A 242 -0.54 -16.08 -5.89
C ASP A 242 0.83 -15.47 -5.56
N GLU A 243 0.83 -14.41 -4.76
CA GLU A 243 2.01 -13.60 -4.48
C GLU A 243 3.16 -14.41 -3.87
N ILE A 244 2.86 -15.32 -2.94
CA ILE A 244 3.86 -16.14 -2.26
C ILE A 244 4.51 -17.11 -3.24
N ALA A 245 3.70 -17.81 -4.02
CA ALA A 245 4.19 -18.74 -5.04
C ALA A 245 5.04 -18.02 -6.09
N PHE A 246 4.63 -16.80 -6.52
CA PHE A 246 5.41 -16.01 -7.46
C PHE A 246 6.79 -15.62 -6.90
N ILE A 247 6.84 -15.17 -5.65
CA ILE A 247 8.10 -14.79 -5.01
C ILE A 247 9.05 -16.00 -4.94
N HIS A 248 8.56 -17.14 -4.50
CA HIS A 248 9.40 -18.32 -4.33
C HIS A 248 9.77 -19.03 -5.64
N CYS A 249 8.81 -19.14 -6.57
CA CYS A 249 9.03 -19.93 -7.78
C CYS A 249 9.59 -19.13 -8.95
N VAL A 250 9.41 -17.82 -8.97
CA VAL A 250 9.80 -16.99 -10.11
C VAL A 250 10.91 -15.99 -9.76
N ARG A 251 10.76 -15.24 -8.67
CA ARG A 251 11.78 -14.25 -8.28
C ARG A 251 13.01 -14.87 -7.65
N TYR A 252 12.84 -16.00 -6.93
CA TYR A 252 13.89 -16.65 -6.14
C TYR A 252 13.86 -18.17 -6.30
N ASP A 253 13.81 -18.67 -7.54
CA ASP A 253 14.03 -20.08 -7.83
C ASP A 253 15.49 -20.49 -7.49
N GLU A 254 15.76 -21.79 -7.49
CA GLU A 254 17.08 -22.31 -7.10
C GLU A 254 18.23 -21.75 -7.93
N GLU A 255 18.04 -21.55 -9.22
CA GLU A 255 19.07 -21.00 -10.11
C GLU A 255 19.40 -19.56 -9.73
N ARG A 256 18.37 -18.73 -9.53
CA ARG A 256 18.51 -17.33 -9.16
C ARG A 256 19.06 -17.14 -7.75
N VAL A 257 18.75 -18.05 -6.83
CA VAL A 257 19.36 -18.04 -5.48
C VAL A 257 20.84 -18.37 -5.53
N ARG A 258 21.29 -19.23 -6.48
CA ARG A 258 22.73 -19.49 -6.67
C ARG A 258 23.49 -18.29 -7.15
N GLU A 259 22.90 -17.40 -7.91
CA GLU A 259 23.50 -16.13 -8.36
C GLU A 259 23.76 -15.14 -7.19
N LEU A 260 23.06 -15.32 -6.07
CA LEU A 260 23.22 -14.49 -4.86
C LEU A 260 24.36 -14.98 -3.94
N LYS A 261 24.93 -16.16 -4.18
CA LYS A 261 26.02 -16.75 -3.41
C LYS A 261 27.38 -16.34 -4.00
#